data_e7c94be1276910a771bcb04ef7e090b3
#
_entry.id   e7c94be1276910a771bcb04ef7e090b3
#
_cell.length_a   1.000
_cell.length_b   1.000
_cell.length_c   1.000
_cell.angle_alpha   90.00
_cell.angle_beta   90.00
_cell.angle_gamma   90.00
#
_symmetry.space_group_name_H-M   'P 1'
#
loop_
_entity.id
_entity.type
_entity.pdbx_description
1 polymer ?
#
loop_
_entity_poly.entity_id
_entity_poly.type
_entity_poly.pdbx_seq_one_letter_code
_entity_poly.pdbx_strand_id
1 'polypeptide(L)'
;MSMKFRCERDTLVEALSAAGRAVTTRGGALPVLAGVRMDLVGDRLTVTGSDLDLTITVEVEVAGGEDGVAVLPSKLISDVARSLRPGAVDVAIEDEDARIVSAPSEFSIRVIPADEFPELSSADGDAVTLDASAFRSAIDQVEKAASSDDARPILTGVLMAAEEDGLRLVSTDSYRLSVRDLAGTTILGEGQKVLVPSRALKELSRVVGDADEITLRLGERDAGFEVGPVKVTTRLIEGDFPNYRGLIPSNHPNALTVDRETLLDAVRRVRLLAQESTPVRLAMSSEGLELVAVTQDVGQAHEAVEASYNGDDLTVAFNPEYLIDGIEVAPGDEIILETVDELKPALLKSSDDPNFLYLLMPVRVS
;
A
#
# COMPACT_ATOMS: atom_id res chain seq x y z
N MET A 1 34.82 0.22 -14.68
CA MET A 1 34.30 -0.19 -13.35
C MET A 1 34.25 -1.69 -13.35
N SER A 2 34.71 -2.34 -12.27
CA SER A 2 34.63 -3.80 -12.15
C SER A 2 33.82 -4.18 -10.93
N MET A 3 33.02 -5.25 -11.00
CA MET A 3 32.31 -5.85 -9.89
C MET A 3 32.04 -7.32 -10.22
N LYS A 4 32.30 -8.23 -9.29
CA LYS A 4 32.04 -9.67 -9.51
C LYS A 4 31.44 -10.31 -8.28
N PHE A 5 30.35 -11.06 -8.47
CA PHE A 5 29.73 -11.85 -7.41
C PHE A 5 28.98 -13.06 -7.97
N ARG A 6 28.67 -13.99 -7.07
CA ARG A 6 27.84 -15.16 -7.33
C ARG A 6 26.75 -15.26 -6.27
N CYS A 7 25.54 -15.54 -6.67
CA CYS A 7 24.41 -15.73 -5.76
C CYS A 7 23.42 -16.76 -6.29
N GLU A 8 22.44 -17.16 -5.48
CA GLU A 8 21.30 -17.93 -5.94
C GLU A 8 20.33 -17.05 -6.76
N ARG A 9 19.78 -17.61 -7.83
CA ARG A 9 18.84 -16.93 -8.72
C ARG A 9 17.66 -16.30 -7.96
N ASP A 10 17.08 -17.02 -7.01
CA ASP A 10 15.90 -16.57 -6.26
C ASP A 10 16.23 -15.37 -5.38
N THR A 11 17.39 -15.37 -4.71
CA THR A 11 17.90 -14.23 -3.95
C THR A 11 18.02 -12.97 -4.82
N LEU A 12 18.60 -13.13 -6.02
CA LEU A 12 18.73 -12.01 -6.96
C LEU A 12 17.36 -11.49 -7.44
N VAL A 13 16.44 -12.39 -7.77
CA VAL A 13 15.08 -12.05 -8.23
C VAL A 13 14.30 -11.32 -7.14
N GLU A 14 14.37 -11.76 -5.89
CA GLU A 14 13.71 -11.12 -4.76
C GLU A 14 14.24 -9.69 -4.53
N ALA A 15 15.57 -9.53 -4.48
CA ALA A 15 16.19 -8.23 -4.29
C ALA A 15 15.84 -7.24 -5.43
N LEU A 16 15.96 -7.69 -6.69
CA LEU A 16 15.61 -6.88 -7.86
C LEU A 16 14.11 -6.55 -7.91
N SER A 17 13.26 -7.50 -7.52
CA SER A 17 11.80 -7.28 -7.50
C SER A 17 11.39 -6.28 -6.44
N ALA A 18 12.02 -6.31 -5.26
CA ALA A 18 11.74 -5.36 -4.18
C ALA A 18 12.26 -3.96 -4.54
N ALA A 19 13.53 -3.81 -4.87
CA ALA A 19 14.12 -2.51 -5.24
C ALA A 19 13.46 -1.92 -6.50
N GLY A 20 13.14 -2.75 -7.48
CA GLY A 20 12.52 -2.34 -8.74
C GLY A 20 11.15 -1.67 -8.61
N ARG A 21 10.45 -1.85 -7.47
CA ARG A 21 9.14 -1.19 -7.21
C ARG A 21 9.28 0.32 -6.95
N ALA A 22 10.46 0.77 -6.52
CA ALA A 22 10.74 2.19 -6.35
C ALA A 22 11.31 2.85 -7.61
N VAL A 23 11.61 2.10 -8.66
CA VAL A 23 12.19 2.62 -9.90
C VAL A 23 11.13 3.34 -10.73
N THR A 24 11.49 4.50 -11.29
CA THR A 24 10.60 5.21 -12.21
C THR A 24 10.46 4.47 -13.54
N THR A 25 9.21 4.21 -13.95
CA THR A 25 8.91 3.59 -15.25
C THR A 25 8.58 4.62 -16.33
N ARG A 26 8.33 5.86 -15.96
CA ARG A 26 8.04 6.98 -16.88
C ARG A 26 9.30 7.82 -17.00
N GLY A 27 9.76 8.06 -18.24
CA GLY A 27 10.97 8.84 -18.51
C GLY A 27 11.00 10.14 -17.70
N GLY A 28 11.75 10.14 -16.60
CA GLY A 28 11.96 11.28 -15.74
C GLY A 28 13.13 12.12 -16.19
N ALA A 29 13.38 13.21 -15.47
CA ALA A 29 14.52 14.11 -15.72
C ALA A 29 15.89 13.41 -15.57
N LEU A 30 15.96 12.30 -14.86
CA LEU A 30 17.17 11.53 -14.61
C LEU A 30 17.02 10.09 -15.15
N PRO A 31 17.54 9.78 -16.35
CA PRO A 31 17.44 8.44 -16.94
C PRO A 31 18.06 7.32 -16.08
N VAL A 32 19.05 7.63 -15.25
CA VAL A 32 19.70 6.68 -14.34
C VAL A 32 18.72 6.06 -13.33
N LEU A 33 17.65 6.77 -12.97
CA LEU A 33 16.60 6.28 -12.07
C LEU A 33 15.67 5.22 -12.70
N ALA A 34 15.81 4.93 -13.99
CA ALA A 34 15.21 3.76 -14.62
C ALA A 34 16.00 2.47 -14.33
N GLY A 35 17.14 2.60 -13.69
CA GLY A 35 18.02 1.51 -13.26
C GLY A 35 17.88 1.17 -11.78
N VAL A 36 18.38 0.00 -11.42
CA VAL A 36 18.69 -0.38 -10.04
C VAL A 36 20.18 -0.25 -9.83
N ARG A 37 20.56 0.41 -8.76
CA ARG A 37 21.95 0.53 -8.32
C ARG A 37 22.32 -0.70 -7.49
N MET A 38 23.45 -1.27 -7.80
CA MET A 38 24.07 -2.39 -7.11
C MET A 38 25.40 -1.95 -6.52
N ASP A 39 25.58 -2.13 -5.22
CA ASP A 39 26.81 -1.84 -4.50
C ASP A 39 27.29 -3.14 -3.84
N LEU A 40 28.46 -3.62 -4.19
CA LEU A 40 29.09 -4.81 -3.61
C LEU A 40 30.26 -4.41 -2.73
N VAL A 41 30.23 -4.86 -1.47
CA VAL A 41 31.34 -4.73 -0.52
C VAL A 41 31.54 -6.07 0.20
N GLY A 42 32.64 -6.73 -0.09
CA GLY A 42 32.87 -8.10 0.39
C GLY A 42 31.78 -9.06 -0.10
N ASP A 43 31.13 -9.74 0.82
CA ASP A 43 30.04 -10.68 0.52
C ASP A 43 28.63 -10.03 0.66
N ARG A 44 28.56 -8.71 0.75
CA ARG A 44 27.30 -7.97 0.88
C ARG A 44 26.98 -7.22 -0.40
N LEU A 45 25.88 -7.58 -1.03
CA LEU A 45 25.30 -6.87 -2.18
C LEU A 45 24.13 -6.03 -1.71
N THR A 46 24.17 -4.73 -1.95
CA THR A 46 23.08 -3.78 -1.73
C THR A 46 22.44 -3.42 -3.07
N VAL A 47 21.15 -3.67 -3.21
CA VAL A 47 20.36 -3.35 -4.40
C VAL A 47 19.40 -2.22 -4.08
N THR A 48 19.50 -1.09 -4.78
CA THR A 48 18.71 0.11 -4.51
C THR A 48 17.95 0.56 -5.76
N GLY A 49 16.65 0.78 -5.60
CA GLY A 49 15.80 1.45 -6.57
C GLY A 49 15.24 2.74 -5.98
N SER A 50 15.09 3.78 -6.80
CA SER A 50 14.56 5.07 -6.34
C SER A 50 13.89 5.85 -7.48
N ASP A 51 12.90 6.66 -7.12
CA ASP A 51 12.35 7.73 -7.98
C ASP A 51 12.50 9.12 -7.32
N LEU A 52 13.30 9.21 -6.25
CA LEU A 52 13.61 10.35 -5.37
C LEU A 52 12.54 10.60 -4.28
N ASP A 53 11.31 10.19 -4.47
CA ASP A 53 10.25 10.30 -3.46
C ASP A 53 10.13 9.00 -2.65
N LEU A 54 10.38 7.88 -3.29
CA LEU A 54 10.44 6.54 -2.70
C LEU A 54 11.77 5.87 -3.06
N THR A 55 12.44 5.33 -2.06
CA THR A 55 13.65 4.52 -2.19
C THR A 55 13.44 3.18 -1.50
N ILE A 56 13.75 2.09 -2.17
CA ILE A 56 13.79 0.74 -1.59
C ILE A 56 15.21 0.20 -1.75
N THR A 57 15.82 -0.15 -0.63
CA THR A 57 17.15 -0.75 -0.57
C THR A 57 17.02 -2.16 0.03
N VAL A 58 17.66 -3.12 -0.59
CA VAL A 58 17.70 -4.52 -0.13
C VAL A 58 19.14 -4.96 0.00
N GLU A 59 19.50 -5.48 1.17
CA GLU A 59 20.80 -6.10 1.40
C GLU A 59 20.68 -7.61 1.30
N VAL A 60 21.58 -8.25 0.55
CA VAL A 60 21.64 -9.71 0.41
C VAL A 60 23.06 -10.20 0.53
N GLU A 61 23.23 -11.39 1.11
CA GLU A 61 24.52 -12.09 1.15
C GLU A 61 24.78 -12.78 -0.20
N VAL A 62 25.99 -12.61 -0.71
CA VAL A 62 26.46 -13.21 -1.96
C VAL A 62 27.87 -13.75 -1.78
N ALA A 63 28.39 -14.51 -2.72
CA ALA A 63 29.81 -14.81 -2.77
C ALA A 63 30.50 -13.70 -3.60
N GLY A 64 31.07 -12.73 -2.92
CA GLY A 64 31.75 -11.59 -3.54
C GLY A 64 33.10 -11.99 -4.10
N GLY A 65 33.43 -11.44 -5.27
CA GLY A 65 34.70 -11.66 -5.96
C GLY A 65 35.50 -10.38 -6.16
N GLU A 66 34.80 -9.28 -6.48
CA GLU A 66 35.43 -7.98 -6.71
C GLU A 66 34.44 -6.88 -6.35
N ASP A 67 34.78 -6.05 -5.36
CA ASP A 67 33.95 -4.93 -4.92
C ASP A 67 33.75 -3.89 -6.01
N GLY A 68 32.53 -3.29 -6.04
CA GLY A 68 32.24 -2.27 -7.02
C GLY A 68 30.82 -1.76 -6.96
N VAL A 69 30.51 -0.80 -7.86
CA VAL A 69 29.21 -0.17 -7.99
C VAL A 69 28.79 -0.19 -9.45
N ALA A 70 27.53 -0.54 -9.71
CA ALA A 70 26.96 -0.48 -11.06
C ALA A 70 25.47 -0.13 -11.02
N VAL A 71 24.96 0.43 -12.10
CA VAL A 71 23.53 0.65 -12.32
C VAL A 71 23.08 -0.13 -13.54
N LEU A 72 22.09 -0.99 -13.37
CA LEU A 72 21.54 -1.81 -14.45
C LEU A 72 20.09 -1.43 -14.75
N PRO A 73 19.66 -1.44 -16.03
CA PRO A 73 18.27 -1.20 -16.40
C PRO A 73 17.33 -2.13 -15.63
N SER A 74 16.50 -1.59 -14.71
CA SER A 74 15.73 -2.35 -13.72
C SER A 74 14.84 -3.42 -14.35
N LYS A 75 14.06 -3.05 -15.36
CA LYS A 75 13.17 -3.99 -16.03
C LYS A 75 13.95 -5.13 -16.71
N LEU A 76 15.02 -4.79 -17.44
CA LEU A 76 15.77 -5.77 -18.20
C LEU A 76 16.50 -6.77 -17.31
N ILE A 77 17.22 -6.30 -16.27
CA ILE A 77 17.91 -7.22 -15.34
C ILE A 77 16.90 -8.10 -14.58
N SER A 78 15.74 -7.57 -14.19
CA SER A 78 14.69 -8.34 -13.53
C SER A 78 14.10 -9.42 -14.46
N ASP A 79 13.84 -9.09 -15.72
CA ASP A 79 13.31 -10.04 -16.71
C ASP A 79 14.35 -11.13 -17.00
N VAL A 80 15.62 -10.78 -17.15
CA VAL A 80 16.72 -11.74 -17.32
C VAL A 80 16.81 -12.66 -16.11
N ALA A 81 16.90 -12.12 -14.89
CA ALA A 81 17.02 -12.92 -13.66
C ALA A 81 15.86 -13.91 -13.51
N ARG A 82 14.62 -13.50 -13.77
CA ARG A 82 13.44 -14.36 -13.73
C ARG A 82 13.46 -15.46 -14.79
N SER A 83 14.06 -15.21 -15.95
CA SER A 83 14.14 -16.18 -17.04
C SER A 83 15.18 -17.29 -16.81
N LEU A 84 16.13 -17.09 -15.90
CA LEU A 84 17.16 -18.06 -15.58
C LEU A 84 16.57 -19.28 -14.88
N ARG A 85 17.26 -20.43 -14.99
CA ARG A 85 16.92 -21.62 -14.21
C ARG A 85 17.26 -21.44 -12.73
N PRO A 86 16.53 -22.09 -11.82
CA PRO A 86 16.93 -22.11 -10.40
C PRO A 86 18.38 -22.60 -10.22
N GLY A 87 19.09 -21.98 -9.30
CA GLY A 87 20.49 -22.26 -8.97
C GLY A 87 21.37 -21.04 -9.04
N ALA A 88 22.67 -21.29 -9.10
CA ALA A 88 23.66 -20.22 -9.03
C ALA A 88 23.73 -19.34 -10.30
N VAL A 89 23.91 -18.05 -10.06
CA VAL A 89 24.07 -17.01 -11.08
C VAL A 89 25.40 -16.30 -10.81
N ASP A 90 26.26 -16.25 -11.81
CA ASP A 90 27.48 -15.46 -11.78
C ASP A 90 27.23 -14.12 -12.47
N VAL A 91 27.55 -13.03 -11.81
CA VAL A 91 27.45 -11.67 -12.35
C VAL A 91 28.83 -11.04 -12.37
N ALA A 92 29.27 -10.60 -13.54
CA ALA A 92 30.52 -9.89 -13.73
C ALA A 92 30.25 -8.60 -14.51
N ILE A 93 30.67 -7.48 -13.96
CA ILE A 93 30.57 -6.17 -14.59
C ILE A 93 31.99 -5.72 -14.94
N GLU A 94 32.22 -5.47 -16.21
CA GLU A 94 33.49 -5.00 -16.73
C GLU A 94 33.20 -3.84 -17.70
N ASP A 95 33.82 -2.70 -17.44
CA ASP A 95 33.64 -1.46 -18.21
C ASP A 95 32.19 -1.00 -18.35
N GLU A 96 31.56 -1.22 -19.51
CA GLU A 96 30.18 -0.80 -19.83
C GLU A 96 29.19 -1.98 -19.93
N ASP A 97 29.62 -3.20 -19.66
CA ASP A 97 28.79 -4.38 -19.85
C ASP A 97 28.71 -5.21 -18.54
N ALA A 98 27.51 -5.64 -18.21
CA ALA A 98 27.23 -6.62 -17.18
C ALA A 98 26.95 -7.98 -17.81
N ARG A 99 27.80 -8.95 -17.53
CA ARG A 99 27.67 -10.34 -17.95
C ARG A 99 26.99 -11.15 -16.86
N ILE A 100 25.86 -11.78 -17.18
CA ILE A 100 25.06 -12.61 -16.29
C ILE A 100 25.08 -14.03 -16.81
N VAL A 101 25.59 -14.98 -16.04
CA VAL A 101 25.77 -16.37 -16.45
C VAL A 101 25.05 -17.31 -15.49
N SER A 102 24.19 -18.17 -16.04
CA SER A 102 23.61 -19.35 -15.38
C SER A 102 23.49 -20.43 -16.43
N ALA A 103 24.40 -21.41 -16.38
CA ALA A 103 24.56 -22.40 -17.44
C ALA A 103 23.24 -23.12 -17.81
N PRO A 104 22.90 -23.24 -19.10
CA PRO A 104 23.69 -22.89 -20.27
C PRO A 104 23.47 -21.45 -20.80
N SER A 105 22.81 -20.58 -20.04
CA SER A 105 22.42 -19.23 -20.49
C SER A 105 23.48 -18.19 -20.10
N GLU A 106 23.70 -17.25 -21.02
CA GLU A 106 24.58 -16.11 -20.84
C GLU A 106 23.95 -14.86 -21.47
N PHE A 107 23.94 -13.76 -20.69
CA PHE A 107 23.42 -12.47 -21.15
C PHE A 107 24.47 -11.40 -20.94
N SER A 108 24.49 -10.39 -21.82
CA SER A 108 25.27 -9.17 -21.66
C SER A 108 24.29 -7.99 -21.69
N ILE A 109 24.35 -7.12 -20.66
CA ILE A 109 23.48 -5.95 -20.50
C ILE A 109 24.37 -4.74 -20.37
N ARG A 110 24.08 -3.66 -21.10
CA ARG A 110 24.74 -2.36 -20.92
C ARG A 110 24.46 -1.78 -19.56
N VAL A 111 25.50 -1.34 -18.86
CA VAL A 111 25.37 -0.59 -17.61
C VAL A 111 25.01 0.86 -17.87
N ILE A 112 24.33 1.48 -16.93
CA ILE A 112 24.09 2.93 -16.91
C ILE A 112 25.22 3.56 -16.08
N PRO A 113 25.75 4.74 -16.45
CA PRO A 113 26.79 5.41 -15.67
C PRO A 113 26.38 5.62 -14.21
N ALA A 114 27.11 5.02 -13.27
CA ALA A 114 26.73 5.03 -11.86
C ALA A 114 27.01 6.37 -11.15
N ASP A 115 27.90 7.19 -11.70
CA ASP A 115 28.22 8.54 -11.25
C ASP A 115 27.08 9.54 -11.44
N GLU A 116 26.12 9.22 -12.33
CA GLU A 116 24.89 10.00 -12.51
C GLU A 116 23.82 9.67 -11.46
N PHE A 117 24.00 8.58 -10.67
CA PHE A 117 23.00 8.20 -9.66
C PHE A 117 23.05 9.17 -8.48
N PRO A 118 21.93 9.82 -8.14
CA PRO A 118 21.93 10.86 -7.12
C PRO A 118 22.20 10.31 -5.71
N GLU A 119 22.67 11.18 -4.83
CA GLU A 119 22.65 10.89 -3.40
C GLU A 119 21.20 10.80 -2.93
N LEU A 120 20.90 9.74 -2.19
CA LEU A 120 19.56 9.48 -1.70
C LEU A 120 19.41 10.00 -0.27
N SER A 121 18.24 10.53 0.06
CA SER A 121 17.92 10.94 1.41
C SER A 121 17.85 9.74 2.36
N SER A 122 18.19 9.98 3.62
CA SER A 122 18.00 9.03 4.71
C SER A 122 17.21 9.69 5.83
N ALA A 123 16.28 8.96 6.42
CA ALA A 123 15.63 9.42 7.64
C ALA A 123 16.60 9.28 8.82
N ASP A 124 16.95 10.38 9.45
CA ASP A 124 17.97 10.50 10.52
C ASP A 124 17.38 10.67 11.92
N GLY A 125 16.07 10.48 12.08
CA GLY A 125 15.38 10.49 13.37
C GLY A 125 15.73 9.28 14.25
N ASP A 126 15.34 9.36 15.53
CA ASP A 126 15.48 8.26 16.47
C ASP A 126 14.73 7.01 16.00
N ALA A 127 15.32 5.84 16.25
CA ALA A 127 14.69 4.57 15.92
C ALA A 127 13.59 4.22 16.90
N VAL A 128 12.41 3.89 16.38
CA VAL A 128 11.30 3.36 17.17
C VAL A 128 10.88 2.02 16.59
N THR A 129 10.74 1.01 17.44
CA THR A 129 10.32 -0.34 17.06
C THR A 129 8.81 -0.47 17.16
N LEU A 130 8.20 -1.06 16.13
CA LEU A 130 6.77 -1.33 16.01
C LEU A 130 6.53 -2.83 15.85
N ASP A 131 5.40 -3.31 16.36
CA ASP A 131 4.89 -4.63 16.00
C ASP A 131 4.54 -4.66 14.50
N ALA A 132 5.18 -5.56 13.78
CA ALA A 132 5.09 -5.60 12.31
C ALA A 132 3.70 -6.02 11.84
N SER A 133 3.08 -7.00 12.51
CA SER A 133 1.75 -7.51 12.16
C SER A 133 0.67 -6.45 12.38
N ALA A 134 0.67 -5.81 13.56
CA ALA A 134 -0.29 -4.76 13.89
C ALA A 134 -0.16 -3.55 12.97
N PHE A 135 1.08 -3.11 12.67
CA PHE A 135 1.32 -1.96 11.82
C PHE A 135 0.97 -2.25 10.35
N ARG A 136 1.31 -3.45 9.84
CA ARG A 136 0.90 -3.90 8.51
C ARG A 136 -0.61 -3.95 8.37
N SER A 137 -1.31 -4.56 9.33
CA SER A 137 -2.77 -4.60 9.33
C SER A 137 -3.38 -3.19 9.31
N ALA A 138 -2.82 -2.26 10.09
CA ALA A 138 -3.28 -0.87 10.10
C ALA A 138 -3.05 -0.18 8.75
N ILE A 139 -1.91 -0.40 8.11
CA ILE A 139 -1.63 0.12 6.76
C ILE A 139 -2.67 -0.41 5.77
N ASP A 140 -2.88 -1.73 5.72
CA ASP A 140 -3.80 -2.39 4.79
C ASP A 140 -5.24 -1.87 4.96
N GLN A 141 -5.62 -1.51 6.19
CA GLN A 141 -6.93 -0.96 6.52
C GLN A 141 -7.14 0.48 6.06
N VAL A 142 -6.08 1.25 5.91
CA VAL A 142 -6.22 2.67 5.55
C VAL A 142 -5.71 3.00 4.14
N GLU A 143 -4.72 2.30 3.60
CA GLU A 143 -4.03 2.71 2.38
C GLU A 143 -4.94 2.84 1.15
N LYS A 144 -5.96 1.97 1.05
CA LYS A 144 -6.90 1.95 -0.07
C LYS A 144 -7.82 3.17 -0.15
N ALA A 145 -8.06 3.85 0.97
CA ALA A 145 -8.89 5.04 1.00
C ALA A 145 -8.14 6.32 0.59
N ALA A 146 -6.82 6.27 0.43
CA ALA A 146 -6.04 7.38 -0.09
C ALA A 146 -6.33 7.62 -1.58
N SER A 147 -6.22 8.88 -2.01
CA SER A 147 -6.41 9.28 -3.41
C SER A 147 -5.25 8.84 -4.29
N SER A 148 -5.53 8.51 -5.54
CA SER A 148 -4.52 8.34 -6.59
C SER A 148 -4.34 9.61 -7.46
N ASP A 149 -4.98 10.71 -7.11
CA ASP A 149 -4.97 11.96 -7.85
C ASP A 149 -3.78 12.84 -7.44
N ASP A 150 -2.72 12.86 -8.25
CA ASP A 150 -1.50 13.65 -8.01
C ASP A 150 -1.76 15.17 -8.00
N ALA A 151 -2.91 15.63 -8.51
CA ALA A 151 -3.30 17.04 -8.41
C ALA A 151 -3.70 17.44 -6.98
N ARG A 152 -3.95 16.47 -6.10
CA ARG A 152 -4.27 16.65 -4.69
C ARG A 152 -3.29 15.89 -3.79
N PRO A 153 -2.00 16.29 -3.74
CA PRO A 153 -0.93 15.50 -3.09
C PRO A 153 -1.25 15.14 -1.63
N ILE A 154 -1.87 16.05 -0.88
CA ILE A 154 -2.23 15.83 0.53
C ILE A 154 -3.15 14.60 0.71
N LEU A 155 -4.03 14.34 -0.27
CA LEU A 155 -4.95 13.20 -0.21
C LEU A 155 -4.31 11.88 -0.68
N THR A 156 -3.13 11.92 -1.30
CA THR A 156 -2.39 10.70 -1.68
C THR A 156 -1.64 10.07 -0.50
N GLY A 157 -1.63 10.75 0.64
CA GLY A 157 -0.97 10.31 1.86
C GLY A 157 -1.90 9.69 2.89
N VAL A 158 -1.29 8.96 3.82
CA VAL A 158 -1.89 8.51 5.07
C VAL A 158 -1.38 9.43 6.18
N LEU A 159 -2.30 10.09 6.88
CA LEU A 159 -1.99 10.84 8.08
C LEU A 159 -1.65 9.86 9.21
N MET A 160 -0.50 10.03 9.83
CA MET A 160 -0.12 9.39 11.08
C MET A 160 -0.10 10.47 12.15
N ALA A 161 -0.94 10.35 13.17
CA ALA A 161 -1.11 11.34 14.23
C ALA A 161 -0.98 10.71 15.62
N ALA A 162 -0.27 11.40 16.53
CA ALA A 162 -0.27 11.04 17.95
C ALA A 162 -1.65 11.27 18.55
N GLU A 163 -2.17 10.27 19.25
CA GLU A 163 -3.37 10.33 20.08
C GLU A 163 -2.99 10.06 21.54
N GLU A 164 -3.90 10.32 22.50
CA GLU A 164 -3.63 10.12 23.93
C GLU A 164 -3.13 8.70 24.25
N ASP A 165 -3.74 7.69 23.59
CA ASP A 165 -3.48 6.28 23.88
C ASP A 165 -2.67 5.57 22.78
N GLY A 166 -2.11 6.28 21.79
CA GLY A 166 -1.35 5.63 20.75
C GLY A 166 -1.22 6.41 19.45
N LEU A 167 -1.27 5.67 18.33
CA LEU A 167 -1.11 6.20 16.98
C LEU A 167 -2.41 6.05 16.20
N ARG A 168 -2.84 7.11 15.52
CA ARG A 168 -3.96 7.06 14.57
C ARG A 168 -3.47 7.20 13.15
N LEU A 169 -3.94 6.29 12.28
CA LEU A 169 -3.75 6.35 10.83
C LEU A 169 -5.06 6.78 10.17
N VAL A 170 -4.99 7.70 9.22
CA VAL A 170 -6.17 8.21 8.51
C VAL A 170 -5.85 8.44 7.04
N SER A 171 -6.73 8.03 6.16
CA SER A 171 -6.67 8.37 4.73
C SER A 171 -8.05 8.71 4.17
N THR A 172 -8.09 9.50 3.10
CA THR A 172 -9.33 9.88 2.41
C THR A 172 -9.04 10.31 0.97
N ASP A 173 -10.01 10.05 0.08
CA ASP A 173 -10.03 10.57 -1.30
C ASP A 173 -11.16 11.60 -1.54
N SER A 174 -11.86 12.03 -0.48
CA SER A 174 -13.06 12.87 -0.43
C SER A 174 -14.38 12.11 -0.62
N TYR A 175 -14.36 10.86 -1.05
CA TYR A 175 -15.56 10.02 -1.22
C TYR A 175 -15.65 8.92 -0.18
N ARG A 176 -14.54 8.59 0.43
CA ARG A 176 -14.39 7.63 1.52
C ARG A 176 -13.30 8.09 2.48
N LEU A 177 -13.36 7.60 3.69
CA LEU A 177 -12.39 7.88 4.75
C LEU A 177 -12.14 6.58 5.52
N SER A 178 -10.88 6.23 5.77
CA SER A 178 -10.54 5.14 6.67
C SER A 178 -9.76 5.66 7.86
N VAL A 179 -10.09 5.15 9.03
CA VAL A 179 -9.43 5.47 10.30
C VAL A 179 -9.06 4.18 11.01
N ARG A 180 -7.83 4.11 11.48
CA ARG A 180 -7.34 3.01 12.31
C ARG A 180 -6.55 3.55 13.50
N ASP A 181 -6.91 3.11 14.70
CA ASP A 181 -6.18 3.41 15.93
C ASP A 181 -5.32 2.21 16.34
N LEU A 182 -4.05 2.48 16.67
CA LEU A 182 -3.10 1.54 17.23
C LEU A 182 -2.84 1.92 18.67
N ALA A 183 -3.61 1.34 19.62
CA ALA A 183 -3.46 1.59 21.03
C ALA A 183 -2.06 1.15 21.52
N GLY A 184 -1.48 1.94 22.42
CA GLY A 184 -0.17 1.65 23.02
C GLY A 184 1.03 1.89 22.11
N THR A 185 0.81 2.34 20.85
CA THR A 185 1.89 2.61 19.89
C THR A 185 2.29 4.09 19.97
N THR A 186 3.43 4.39 20.58
CA THR A 186 3.93 5.76 20.76
C THR A 186 5.18 5.97 19.91
N ILE A 187 5.01 6.51 18.71
CA ILE A 187 6.10 6.80 17.76
C ILE A 187 6.22 8.29 17.42
N LEU A 188 5.21 9.07 17.78
CA LEU A 188 5.13 10.50 17.58
C LEU A 188 5.05 11.20 18.93
N GLY A 189 5.65 12.37 19.05
CA GLY A 189 5.47 13.24 20.22
C GLY A 189 4.03 13.76 20.31
N GLU A 190 3.62 14.19 21.50
CA GLU A 190 2.28 14.73 21.74
C GLU A 190 1.91 15.84 20.75
N GLY A 191 0.76 15.70 20.09
CA GLY A 191 0.26 16.62 19.07
C GLY A 191 1.02 16.57 17.73
N GLN A 192 2.04 15.73 17.60
CA GLN A 192 2.79 15.57 16.35
C GLN A 192 1.98 14.77 15.34
N LYS A 193 2.11 15.17 14.09
CA LYS A 193 1.48 14.48 12.93
C LYS A 193 2.42 14.51 11.75
N VAL A 194 2.40 13.45 10.95
CA VAL A 194 3.14 13.34 9.69
C VAL A 194 2.24 12.77 8.61
N LEU A 195 2.49 13.13 7.36
CA LEU A 195 1.75 12.64 6.22
C LEU A 195 2.67 11.80 5.34
N VAL A 196 2.48 10.48 5.38
CA VAL A 196 3.30 9.49 4.67
C VAL A 196 2.61 9.10 3.37
N PRO A 197 3.28 9.13 2.20
CA PRO A 197 2.69 8.67 0.95
C PRO A 197 2.11 7.26 1.06
N SER A 198 0.84 7.07 0.67
CA SER A 198 0.18 5.75 0.72
C SER A 198 0.92 4.70 -0.12
N ARG A 199 1.53 5.12 -1.25
CA ARG A 199 2.37 4.26 -2.07
C ARG A 199 3.55 3.68 -1.29
N ALA A 200 4.22 4.46 -0.45
CA ALA A 200 5.34 3.99 0.35
C ALA A 200 4.88 2.98 1.42
N LEU A 201 3.76 3.24 2.09
CA LEU A 201 3.17 2.32 3.05
C LEU A 201 2.70 1.01 2.39
N LYS A 202 2.13 1.10 1.20
CA LYS A 202 1.75 -0.09 0.41
C LYS A 202 2.96 -0.96 0.06
N GLU A 203 4.09 -0.36 -0.33
CA GLU A 203 5.32 -1.11 -0.59
C GLU A 203 5.90 -1.68 0.72
N LEU A 204 5.81 -0.94 1.82
CA LEU A 204 6.18 -1.44 3.15
C LEU A 204 5.35 -2.66 3.54
N SER A 205 4.03 -2.61 3.43
CA SER A 205 3.14 -3.74 3.73
C SER A 205 3.54 -5.02 2.96
N ARG A 206 3.98 -4.87 1.70
CA ARG A 206 4.45 -5.98 0.88
C ARG A 206 5.77 -6.60 1.34
N VAL A 207 6.66 -5.82 1.95
CA VAL A 207 7.98 -6.31 2.39
C VAL A 207 7.98 -6.78 3.83
N VAL A 208 6.97 -6.46 4.61
CA VAL A 208 6.86 -6.90 6.01
C VAL A 208 6.87 -8.43 6.13
N GLY A 209 6.15 -9.13 5.24
CA GLY A 209 6.09 -10.60 5.25
C GLY A 209 5.71 -11.14 6.64
N ASP A 210 6.55 -12.06 7.15
CA ASP A 210 6.42 -12.69 8.47
C ASP A 210 7.36 -12.06 9.53
N ALA A 211 7.83 -10.83 9.31
CA ALA A 211 8.68 -10.14 10.28
C ALA A 211 7.89 -9.84 11.57
N ASP A 212 8.59 -9.93 12.70
CA ASP A 212 7.99 -9.60 14.01
C ASP A 212 8.00 -8.09 14.28
N GLU A 213 9.00 -7.38 13.78
CA GLU A 213 9.26 -5.97 14.10
C GLU A 213 9.59 -5.13 12.85
N ILE A 214 9.18 -3.87 12.90
CA ILE A 214 9.56 -2.82 11.97
C ILE A 214 10.28 -1.73 12.75
N THR A 215 11.44 -1.28 12.28
CA THR A 215 12.07 -0.08 12.82
C THR A 215 11.67 1.13 11.99
N LEU A 216 11.04 2.10 12.62
CA LEU A 216 10.68 3.39 12.03
C LEU A 216 11.68 4.47 12.49
N ARG A 217 12.11 5.30 11.54
CA ARG A 217 12.83 6.56 11.78
C ARG A 217 12.09 7.69 11.09
N LEU A 218 11.77 8.73 11.84
CA LEU A 218 11.14 9.94 11.30
C LEU A 218 12.16 11.07 11.32
N GLY A 219 12.61 11.47 10.15
CA GLY A 219 13.37 12.70 9.96
C GLY A 219 12.45 13.91 9.77
N GLU A 220 13.04 15.06 9.49
CA GLU A 220 12.28 16.31 9.27
C GLU A 220 11.41 16.24 7.99
N ARG A 221 11.93 15.60 6.94
CA ARG A 221 11.30 15.54 5.61
C ARG A 221 11.09 14.13 5.08
N ASP A 222 11.65 13.14 5.75
CA ASP A 222 11.68 11.77 5.29
C ASP A 222 11.27 10.80 6.40
N ALA A 223 10.64 9.71 6.02
CA ALA A 223 10.38 8.57 6.88
C ALA A 223 11.15 7.35 6.35
N GLY A 224 11.81 6.62 7.24
CA GLY A 224 12.52 5.37 6.95
C GLY A 224 11.93 4.22 7.73
N PHE A 225 11.67 3.11 7.04
CA PHE A 225 11.18 1.86 7.63
C PHE A 225 12.18 0.76 7.31
N GLU A 226 12.62 0.02 8.33
CA GLU A 226 13.55 -1.09 8.19
C GLU A 226 12.88 -2.39 8.63
N VAL A 227 12.87 -3.38 7.76
CA VAL A 227 12.29 -4.71 7.97
C VAL A 227 13.30 -5.76 7.53
N GLY A 228 14.01 -6.37 8.48
CA GLY A 228 15.10 -7.28 8.16
C GLY A 228 16.12 -6.63 7.20
N PRO A 229 16.38 -7.24 6.03
CA PRO A 229 17.34 -6.71 5.06
C PRO A 229 16.79 -5.59 4.17
N VAL A 230 15.51 -5.23 4.31
CA VAL A 230 14.85 -4.25 3.43
C VAL A 230 14.67 -2.92 4.16
N LYS A 231 15.06 -1.84 3.49
CA LYS A 231 14.81 -0.48 3.93
C LYS A 231 13.95 0.25 2.91
N VAL A 232 12.84 0.83 3.38
CA VAL A 232 11.95 1.70 2.60
C VAL A 232 12.09 3.12 3.13
N THR A 233 12.54 4.05 2.30
CA THR A 233 12.65 5.47 2.67
C THR A 233 11.73 6.27 1.75
N THR A 234 10.97 7.21 2.30
CA THR A 234 10.05 8.05 1.53
C THR A 234 10.06 9.49 2.03
N ARG A 235 9.88 10.43 1.12
CA ARG A 235 9.60 11.82 1.47
C ARG A 235 8.23 11.95 2.10
N LEU A 236 8.12 12.77 3.14
CA LEU A 236 6.86 13.16 3.75
C LEU A 236 6.14 14.18 2.87
N ILE A 237 4.81 14.12 2.84
CA ILE A 237 3.99 15.10 2.13
C ILE A 237 3.84 16.33 3.02
N GLU A 238 4.17 17.49 2.48
CA GLU A 238 3.99 18.77 3.19
C GLU A 238 2.54 19.28 3.02
N GLY A 239 1.96 19.77 4.11
CA GLY A 239 0.65 20.41 4.11
C GLY A 239 -0.27 19.94 5.25
N ASP A 240 -1.44 20.54 5.33
CA ASP A 240 -2.45 20.22 6.33
C ASP A 240 -3.48 19.23 5.81
N PHE A 241 -3.59 18.08 6.47
CA PHE A 241 -4.62 17.10 6.18
C PHE A 241 -6.02 17.65 6.53
N PRO A 242 -7.05 17.36 5.73
CA PRO A 242 -8.41 17.87 5.97
C PRO A 242 -8.95 17.52 7.35
N ASN A 243 -9.81 18.38 7.88
CA ASN A 243 -10.51 18.11 9.14
C ASN A 243 -11.55 17.01 8.95
N TYR A 244 -11.12 15.76 9.01
CA TYR A 244 -11.95 14.57 8.82
C TYR A 244 -12.89 14.28 9.99
N ARG A 245 -12.55 14.73 11.22
CA ARG A 245 -13.37 14.44 12.42
C ARG A 245 -14.77 15.01 12.30
N GLY A 246 -14.92 16.17 11.66
CA GLY A 246 -16.21 16.79 11.40
C GLY A 246 -17.07 16.09 10.35
N LEU A 247 -16.50 15.14 9.59
CA LEU A 247 -17.23 14.36 8.58
C LEU A 247 -17.92 13.14 9.17
N ILE A 248 -17.50 12.69 10.36
CA ILE A 248 -18.03 11.50 11.01
C ILE A 248 -19.32 11.89 11.75
N PRO A 249 -20.50 11.40 11.34
CA PRO A 249 -21.73 11.69 12.02
C PRO A 249 -21.72 11.15 13.47
N SER A 250 -22.34 11.88 14.38
CA SER A 250 -22.37 11.51 15.80
C SER A 250 -23.58 10.65 16.19
N ASN A 251 -24.58 10.53 15.30
CA ASN A 251 -25.80 9.77 15.55
C ASN A 251 -26.22 9.01 14.28
N HIS A 252 -26.50 7.73 14.43
CA HIS A 252 -26.90 6.83 13.36
C HIS A 252 -28.13 6.05 13.84
N PRO A 253 -29.35 6.44 13.38
CA PRO A 253 -30.57 5.78 13.80
C PRO A 253 -30.74 4.37 13.22
N ASN A 254 -30.02 4.06 12.13
CA ASN A 254 -30.14 2.81 11.40
C ASN A 254 -28.84 2.02 11.46
N ALA A 255 -28.92 0.73 11.77
CA ALA A 255 -27.77 -0.16 11.85
C ALA A 255 -28.08 -1.52 11.21
N LEU A 256 -27.29 -1.91 10.23
CA LEU A 256 -27.28 -3.22 9.59
C LEU A 256 -26.10 -4.02 10.11
N THR A 257 -26.35 -5.20 10.68
CA THR A 257 -25.31 -6.16 11.07
C THR A 257 -25.36 -7.34 10.13
N VAL A 258 -24.23 -7.70 9.55
CA VAL A 258 -24.11 -8.72 8.50
C VAL A 258 -22.77 -9.43 8.56
N ASP A 259 -22.77 -10.72 8.22
CA ASP A 259 -21.52 -11.48 8.03
C ASP A 259 -20.67 -10.88 6.92
N ARG A 260 -19.40 -10.64 7.23
CA ARG A 260 -18.46 -9.90 6.37
C ARG A 260 -18.22 -10.60 5.03
N GLU A 261 -17.94 -11.90 5.06
CA GLU A 261 -17.64 -12.66 3.83
C GLU A 261 -18.89 -12.81 2.95
N THR A 262 -20.04 -13.03 3.56
CA THR A 262 -21.32 -13.14 2.84
C THR A 262 -21.64 -11.83 2.11
N LEU A 263 -21.48 -10.69 2.78
CA LEU A 263 -21.71 -9.38 2.16
C LEU A 263 -20.67 -9.10 1.06
N LEU A 264 -19.41 -9.38 1.31
CA LEU A 264 -18.33 -9.16 0.35
C LEU A 264 -18.58 -9.92 -0.96
N ASP A 265 -18.93 -11.19 -0.84
CA ASP A 265 -19.20 -12.06 -1.98
C ASP A 265 -20.47 -11.61 -2.75
N ALA A 266 -21.52 -11.19 -2.03
CA ALA A 266 -22.72 -10.67 -2.65
C ALA A 266 -22.46 -9.38 -3.42
N VAL A 267 -21.72 -8.42 -2.83
CA VAL A 267 -21.33 -7.17 -3.52
C VAL A 267 -20.47 -7.47 -4.74
N ARG A 268 -19.51 -8.39 -4.64
CA ARG A 268 -18.66 -8.81 -5.79
C ARG A 268 -19.48 -9.39 -6.93
N ARG A 269 -20.52 -10.18 -6.66
CA ARG A 269 -21.42 -10.74 -7.70
C ARG A 269 -22.27 -9.65 -8.34
N VAL A 270 -22.94 -8.83 -7.55
CA VAL A 270 -23.81 -7.75 -8.03
C VAL A 270 -23.04 -6.71 -8.83
N ARG A 271 -21.78 -6.41 -8.42
CA ARG A 271 -20.86 -5.51 -9.13
C ARG A 271 -20.60 -5.91 -10.57
N LEU A 272 -20.67 -7.17 -10.94
CA LEU A 272 -20.44 -7.61 -12.31
C LEU A 272 -21.35 -6.92 -13.34
N LEU A 273 -22.52 -6.45 -12.91
CA LEU A 273 -23.43 -5.66 -13.75
C LEU A 273 -23.37 -4.15 -13.46
N ALA A 274 -22.56 -3.71 -12.51
CA ALA A 274 -22.30 -2.30 -12.25
C ALA A 274 -21.16 -1.83 -13.17
N GLN A 275 -21.45 -0.93 -14.11
CA GLN A 275 -20.41 -0.21 -14.87
C GLN A 275 -19.81 0.91 -14.01
N GLU A 276 -18.73 1.55 -14.48
CA GLU A 276 -17.96 2.56 -13.73
C GLU A 276 -18.80 3.64 -13.03
N SER A 277 -19.96 3.99 -13.56
CA SER A 277 -20.87 5.00 -13.00
C SER A 277 -22.11 4.43 -12.32
N THR A 278 -22.28 3.11 -12.31
CA THR A 278 -23.47 2.46 -11.75
C THR A 278 -23.23 2.08 -10.30
N PRO A 279 -23.95 2.66 -9.32
CA PRO A 279 -23.83 2.27 -7.93
C PRO A 279 -24.55 0.94 -7.65
N VAL A 280 -24.13 0.27 -6.57
CA VAL A 280 -24.90 -0.79 -5.95
C VAL A 280 -25.84 -0.18 -4.91
N ARG A 281 -27.11 -0.50 -4.98
CA ARG A 281 -28.15 -0.08 -4.00
C ARG A 281 -28.27 -1.15 -2.93
N LEU A 282 -28.26 -0.71 -1.68
CA LEU A 282 -28.49 -1.50 -0.48
C LEU A 282 -29.86 -1.15 0.05
N ALA A 283 -30.85 -2.00 -0.17
CA ALA A 283 -32.19 -1.85 0.41
C ALA A 283 -32.23 -2.64 1.72
N MET A 284 -32.33 -1.94 2.82
CA MET A 284 -32.29 -2.45 4.19
C MET A 284 -33.68 -2.36 4.80
N SER A 285 -34.17 -3.47 5.34
CA SER A 285 -35.45 -3.56 6.01
C SER A 285 -35.43 -4.61 7.12
N SER A 286 -36.53 -4.76 7.84
CA SER A 286 -36.70 -5.82 8.85
C SER A 286 -36.59 -7.24 8.28
N GLU A 287 -36.69 -7.42 6.96
CA GLU A 287 -36.54 -8.70 6.27
C GLU A 287 -35.07 -9.03 5.91
N GLY A 288 -34.12 -8.07 6.08
CA GLY A 288 -32.72 -8.23 5.78
C GLY A 288 -32.23 -7.19 4.80
N LEU A 289 -31.23 -7.57 4.00
CA LEU A 289 -30.54 -6.73 3.02
C LEU A 289 -30.79 -7.26 1.60
N GLU A 290 -31.13 -6.36 0.70
CA GLU A 290 -31.25 -6.62 -0.72
C GLU A 290 -30.25 -5.74 -1.49
N LEU A 291 -29.39 -6.36 -2.29
CA LEU A 291 -28.42 -5.69 -3.16
C LEU A 291 -28.96 -5.62 -4.59
N VAL A 292 -28.94 -4.45 -5.20
CA VAL A 292 -29.43 -4.23 -6.55
C VAL A 292 -28.45 -3.39 -7.36
N ALA A 293 -28.09 -3.86 -8.55
CA ALA A 293 -27.41 -3.05 -9.56
C ALA A 293 -28.23 -3.07 -10.86
N VAL A 294 -28.48 -1.89 -11.43
CA VAL A 294 -29.20 -1.75 -12.69
C VAL A 294 -28.37 -0.89 -13.63
N THR A 295 -27.91 -1.47 -14.72
CA THR A 295 -27.18 -0.73 -15.77
C THR A 295 -27.99 -0.77 -17.04
N GLN A 296 -28.32 0.41 -17.55
CA GLN A 296 -29.11 0.56 -18.76
C GLN A 296 -28.40 -0.16 -19.94
N ASP A 297 -29.18 -0.86 -20.74
CA ASP A 297 -28.73 -1.62 -21.91
C ASP A 297 -27.75 -2.79 -21.65
N VAL A 298 -27.45 -3.09 -20.37
CA VAL A 298 -26.61 -4.22 -19.96
C VAL A 298 -27.42 -5.26 -19.21
N GLY A 299 -28.12 -4.86 -18.14
CA GLY A 299 -28.92 -5.77 -17.33
C GLY A 299 -29.06 -5.33 -15.89
N GLN A 300 -29.58 -6.25 -15.07
CA GLN A 300 -29.76 -6.05 -13.66
C GLN A 300 -29.29 -7.26 -12.87
N ALA A 301 -28.73 -7.00 -11.68
CA ALA A 301 -28.41 -8.00 -10.68
C ALA A 301 -29.22 -7.70 -9.42
N HIS A 302 -29.59 -8.77 -8.75
CA HIS A 302 -30.39 -8.73 -7.55
C HIS A 302 -29.95 -9.87 -6.64
N GLU A 303 -29.66 -9.56 -5.39
CA GLU A 303 -29.22 -10.56 -4.43
C GLU A 303 -29.70 -10.22 -3.02
N ALA A 304 -30.36 -11.19 -2.37
CA ALA A 304 -30.78 -11.10 -0.99
C ALA A 304 -29.67 -11.64 -0.07
N VAL A 305 -29.39 -10.93 0.99
CA VAL A 305 -28.39 -11.28 2.00
C VAL A 305 -29.05 -11.31 3.37
N GLU A 306 -28.85 -12.41 4.08
CA GLU A 306 -29.32 -12.52 5.47
C GLU A 306 -28.54 -11.52 6.35
N ALA A 307 -29.28 -10.64 7.02
CA ALA A 307 -28.70 -9.60 7.86
C ALA A 307 -29.70 -9.19 8.93
N SER A 308 -29.20 -8.66 10.03
CA SER A 308 -30.04 -8.05 11.08
C SER A 308 -30.06 -6.54 10.88
N TYR A 309 -31.23 -5.97 10.75
CA TYR A 309 -31.41 -4.54 10.56
C TYR A 309 -32.27 -3.93 11.67
N ASN A 310 -31.77 -2.82 12.20
CA ASN A 310 -32.51 -2.02 13.18
C ASN A 310 -32.57 -0.57 12.67
N GLY A 311 -33.78 -0.10 12.41
CA GLY A 311 -34.08 1.23 11.88
C GLY A 311 -35.29 1.25 10.95
N ASP A 312 -35.52 2.39 10.32
CA ASP A 312 -36.57 2.55 9.29
C ASP A 312 -36.08 1.99 7.95
N ASP A 313 -36.99 1.45 7.13
CA ASP A 313 -36.66 0.97 5.80
C ASP A 313 -35.91 2.03 5.00
N LEU A 314 -34.75 1.69 4.51
CA LEU A 314 -33.85 2.63 3.87
C LEU A 314 -33.11 2.01 2.69
N THR A 315 -33.06 2.73 1.57
CA THR A 315 -32.22 2.35 0.43
C THR A 315 -31.12 3.39 0.25
N VAL A 316 -29.86 2.93 0.30
CA VAL A 316 -28.67 3.77 0.08
C VAL A 316 -27.86 3.18 -1.07
N ALA A 317 -27.28 4.03 -1.91
CA ALA A 317 -26.47 3.59 -3.04
C ALA A 317 -24.99 3.98 -2.83
N PHE A 318 -24.08 3.04 -3.14
CA PHE A 318 -22.66 3.25 -3.00
C PHE A 318 -21.89 2.86 -4.25
N ASN A 319 -20.72 3.45 -4.43
CA ASN A 319 -19.72 2.94 -5.37
C ASN A 319 -19.31 1.52 -4.91
N PRO A 320 -19.47 0.48 -5.76
CA PRO A 320 -19.19 -0.90 -5.38
C PRO A 320 -17.71 -1.14 -5.04
N GLU A 321 -16.77 -0.46 -5.70
CA GLU A 321 -15.33 -0.58 -5.43
C GLU A 321 -15.01 -0.07 -4.01
N TYR A 322 -15.56 1.10 -3.66
CA TYR A 322 -15.32 1.69 -2.35
C TYR A 322 -15.96 0.86 -1.23
N LEU A 323 -17.12 0.27 -1.50
CA LEU A 323 -17.78 -0.62 -0.56
C LEU A 323 -16.98 -1.91 -0.35
N ILE A 324 -16.50 -2.53 -1.44
CA ILE A 324 -15.64 -3.73 -1.40
C ILE A 324 -14.36 -3.43 -0.62
N ASP A 325 -13.66 -2.33 -0.92
CA ASP A 325 -12.42 -1.97 -0.26
C ASP A 325 -12.60 -1.83 1.27
N GLY A 326 -13.70 -1.25 1.72
CA GLY A 326 -14.01 -1.13 3.15
C GLY A 326 -14.34 -2.47 3.81
N ILE A 327 -15.14 -3.32 3.15
CA ILE A 327 -15.50 -4.64 3.66
C ILE A 327 -14.29 -5.57 3.74
N GLU A 328 -13.44 -5.58 2.71
CA GLU A 328 -12.24 -6.44 2.65
C GLU A 328 -11.29 -6.20 3.82
N VAL A 329 -11.13 -4.96 4.25
CA VAL A 329 -10.17 -4.59 5.29
C VAL A 329 -10.77 -4.50 6.69
N ALA A 330 -12.09 -4.58 6.81
CA ALA A 330 -12.76 -4.59 8.11
C ALA A 330 -12.32 -5.82 8.93
N PRO A 331 -11.89 -5.64 10.18
CA PRO A 331 -11.51 -6.76 11.05
C PRO A 331 -12.75 -7.55 11.51
N GLY A 332 -12.54 -8.83 11.89
CA GLY A 332 -13.58 -9.71 12.41
C GLY A 332 -14.49 -10.33 11.35
N ASP A 333 -15.47 -11.07 11.80
CA ASP A 333 -16.40 -11.85 10.97
C ASP A 333 -17.68 -11.09 10.67
N GLU A 334 -18.08 -10.16 11.53
CA GLU A 334 -19.27 -9.34 11.37
C GLU A 334 -18.91 -7.86 11.19
N ILE A 335 -19.63 -7.19 10.31
CA ILE A 335 -19.59 -5.75 10.15
C ILE A 335 -20.92 -5.10 10.48
N ILE A 336 -20.85 -3.86 10.92
CA ILE A 336 -21.99 -3.01 11.21
C ILE A 336 -21.93 -1.83 10.24
N LEU A 337 -22.97 -1.70 9.39
CA LEU A 337 -23.16 -0.54 8.53
C LEU A 337 -24.18 0.40 9.18
N GLU A 338 -23.70 1.52 9.70
CA GLU A 338 -24.53 2.55 10.32
C GLU A 338 -24.87 3.64 9.31
N THR A 339 -26.15 4.03 9.25
CA THR A 339 -26.63 5.05 8.31
C THR A 339 -27.55 6.06 8.98
N VAL A 340 -27.65 7.24 8.41
CA VAL A 340 -28.58 8.29 8.84
C VAL A 340 -29.75 8.39 7.85
N ASP A 341 -29.44 8.64 6.58
CA ASP A 341 -30.36 8.73 5.46
C ASP A 341 -29.64 8.39 4.14
N GLU A 342 -30.35 8.49 3.01
CA GLU A 342 -29.81 8.16 1.69
C GLU A 342 -28.73 9.12 1.17
N LEU A 343 -28.48 10.25 1.83
CA LEU A 343 -27.57 11.31 1.35
C LEU A 343 -26.39 11.56 2.27
N LYS A 344 -26.45 11.13 3.54
CA LYS A 344 -25.38 11.33 4.50
C LYS A 344 -24.40 10.17 4.50
N PRO A 345 -23.14 10.42 4.89
CA PRO A 345 -22.14 9.37 4.99
C PRO A 345 -22.61 8.19 5.84
N ALA A 346 -22.34 6.98 5.37
CA ALA A 346 -22.49 5.76 6.14
C ALA A 346 -21.17 5.40 6.83
N LEU A 347 -21.24 4.76 7.99
CA LEU A 347 -20.09 4.21 8.69
C LEU A 347 -20.10 2.70 8.66
N LEU A 348 -19.03 2.11 8.19
CA LEU A 348 -18.75 0.69 8.28
C LEU A 348 -17.78 0.48 9.44
N LYS A 349 -18.14 -0.37 10.37
CA LYS A 349 -17.41 -0.71 11.58
C LYS A 349 -17.30 -2.22 11.72
N SER A 350 -16.35 -2.66 12.54
CA SER A 350 -16.31 -4.04 13.02
C SER A 350 -17.11 -4.18 14.31
N SER A 351 -17.76 -5.34 14.52
CA SER A 351 -18.35 -5.70 15.81
C SER A 351 -17.25 -6.01 16.85
N ASP A 352 -16.09 -6.47 16.40
CA ASP A 352 -15.03 -7.04 17.24
C ASP A 352 -13.90 -6.03 17.56
N ASP A 353 -13.74 -5.00 16.74
CA ASP A 353 -12.65 -4.03 16.89
C ASP A 353 -13.13 -2.58 16.73
N PRO A 354 -13.31 -1.85 17.85
CA PRO A 354 -13.77 -0.47 17.84
C PRO A 354 -12.71 0.52 17.29
N ASN A 355 -11.47 0.07 17.09
CA ASN A 355 -10.37 0.92 16.61
C ASN A 355 -10.34 1.07 15.08
N PHE A 356 -11.30 0.45 14.38
CA PHE A 356 -11.46 0.57 12.93
C PHE A 356 -12.77 1.29 12.59
N LEU A 357 -12.68 2.22 11.65
CA LEU A 357 -13.83 2.92 11.09
C LEU A 357 -13.59 3.22 9.62
N TYR A 358 -14.59 2.91 8.81
CA TYR A 358 -14.58 3.26 7.39
C TYR A 358 -15.85 4.02 7.02
N LEU A 359 -15.69 5.22 6.45
CA LEU A 359 -16.79 6.09 6.05
C LEU A 359 -16.96 6.07 4.54
N LEU A 360 -18.19 5.95 4.07
CA LEU A 360 -18.58 5.94 2.67
C LEU A 360 -19.55 7.07 2.36
N MET A 361 -19.28 7.84 1.33
CA MET A 361 -20.22 8.82 0.79
C MET A 361 -21.22 8.10 -0.13
N PRO A 362 -22.55 8.29 0.07
CA PRO A 362 -23.54 7.75 -0.84
C PRO A 362 -23.46 8.37 -2.22
N VAL A 363 -23.85 7.59 -3.22
CA VAL A 363 -24.04 8.06 -4.60
C VAL A 363 -25.51 8.47 -4.79
N ARG A 364 -25.75 9.67 -5.27
CA ARG A 364 -27.13 10.10 -5.59
C ARG A 364 -27.62 9.32 -6.80
N VAL A 365 -28.76 8.66 -6.63
CA VAL A 365 -29.46 7.95 -7.70
C VAL A 365 -30.64 8.80 -8.10
N SER A 366 -30.65 9.25 -9.36
CA SER A 366 -31.77 9.96 -9.97
C SER A 366 -32.84 9.02 -10.46
#